data_c5cff5ff9248b4e074831a2ce0d6ad67
#
_entry.id   c5cff5ff9248b4e074831a2ce0d6ad67
#
_cell.length_a   1.000
_cell.length_b   1.000
_cell.length_c   1.000
_cell.angle_alpha   90.00
_cell.angle_beta   90.00
_cell.angle_gamma   90.00
#
_symmetry.space_group_name_H-M   'P 1'
#
loop_
_entity.id
_entity.type
_entity.pdbx_description
1 polymer ?
#
loop_
_entity_poly.entity_id
_entity_poly.type
_entity_poly.pdbx_seq_one_letter_code
_entity_poly.pdbx_strand_id
1 'polypeptide(L)'
;TYQWAKDYVHRQQGNVWFAQALIGDAWQNMTTVDKDGWPNWALDTYYGPGIDASQGTITGNDSTHGLISTPTNKETAEGTAMAFRAPKSGTVNFSVKDNEPYLRQTGNTGGSVKITLYVNGESRRECTMSVSGEKADFQDLNNIEVKQGDWIRVVATNIDSPSKGSVHITPTIVYQDAKAADTTAPRAPRNVDVSDIDKTTATVTWDEAIDNVGVTGYN
;
A
#
# COMPACT_ATOMS: atom_id res chain seq x y z
N THR A 1 -6.12 -9.52 4.12
CA THR A 1 -6.17 -8.69 2.90
C THR A 1 -6.98 -7.45 3.18
N TYR A 2 -6.47 -6.31 2.76
CA TYR A 2 -7.12 -5.00 2.81
C TYR A 2 -7.16 -4.44 1.39
N GLN A 3 -8.32 -4.00 0.94
CA GLN A 3 -8.50 -3.45 -0.40
C GLN A 3 -9.34 -2.18 -0.34
N TRP A 4 -8.84 -1.08 -0.91
CA TRP A 4 -9.52 0.21 -0.84
C TRP A 4 -10.99 0.12 -1.27
N ALA A 5 -11.28 -0.37 -2.45
CA ALA A 5 -12.65 -0.40 -2.98
C ALA A 5 -13.64 -1.25 -2.17
N LYS A 6 -13.15 -2.26 -1.44
CA LYS A 6 -13.98 -3.11 -0.57
C LYS A 6 -14.12 -2.57 0.84
N ASP A 7 -13.03 -1.98 1.34
CA ASP A 7 -12.95 -1.55 2.73
C ASP A 7 -13.30 -0.06 2.89
N TYR A 8 -13.58 0.63 1.77
CA TYR A 8 -14.04 2.01 1.79
C TYR A 8 -15.37 2.12 2.54
N VAL A 9 -15.33 2.84 3.64
CA VAL A 9 -16.51 3.08 4.48
C VAL A 9 -16.94 4.53 4.27
N HIS A 10 -18.08 4.66 3.63
CA HIS A 10 -18.71 5.94 3.41
C HIS A 10 -19.00 6.65 4.75
N ARG A 11 -18.57 7.89 4.88
CA ARG A 11 -18.69 8.73 6.09
C ARG A 11 -17.86 8.29 7.30
N GLN A 12 -17.05 7.27 7.18
CA GLN A 12 -16.19 6.84 8.27
C GLN A 12 -14.80 6.49 7.74
N GLN A 13 -13.78 7.14 8.25
CA GLN A 13 -12.41 6.71 8.04
C GLN A 13 -11.74 6.41 9.39
N GLY A 14 -10.58 5.75 9.35
CA GLY A 14 -9.81 5.51 10.56
C GLY A 14 -9.77 4.05 11.01
N ASN A 15 -10.33 3.10 10.26
CA ASN A 15 -10.07 1.69 10.52
C ASN A 15 -8.63 1.36 10.11
N VAL A 16 -8.38 1.26 8.81
CA VAL A 16 -7.05 1.04 8.22
C VAL A 16 -6.78 1.97 7.05
N TRP A 17 -7.85 2.45 6.38
CA TRP A 17 -7.77 3.33 5.24
C TRP A 17 -8.16 4.76 5.59
N PHE A 18 -7.43 5.71 5.04
CA PHE A 18 -7.62 7.14 5.25
C PHE A 18 -7.54 7.86 3.91
N ALA A 19 -8.45 8.79 3.70
CA ALA A 19 -8.36 9.78 2.64
C ALA A 19 -7.58 10.98 3.16
N GLN A 20 -6.46 11.32 2.53
CA GLN A 20 -5.57 12.37 3.00
C GLN A 20 -5.22 13.35 1.89
N ALA A 21 -4.90 14.59 2.27
CA ALA A 21 -4.28 15.60 1.42
C ALA A 21 -2.94 16.06 2.01
N LEU A 22 -1.97 16.31 1.14
CA LEU A 22 -0.69 16.90 1.51
C LEU A 22 -0.80 18.41 1.44
N ILE A 23 -0.63 19.08 2.58
CA ILE A 23 -0.68 20.54 2.71
C ILE A 23 0.62 21.00 3.36
N GLY A 24 1.45 21.69 2.59
CA GLY A 24 2.83 21.88 2.95
C GLY A 24 3.49 20.52 3.14
N ASP A 25 4.25 20.34 4.19
CA ASP A 25 4.92 19.06 4.48
C ASP A 25 4.09 18.09 5.34
N ALA A 26 2.78 18.36 5.54
CA ALA A 26 1.94 17.59 6.46
C ALA A 26 0.78 16.89 5.75
N TRP A 27 0.58 15.60 6.07
CA TRP A 27 -0.60 14.87 5.68
C TRP A 27 -1.77 15.16 6.63
N GLN A 28 -2.90 15.60 6.06
CA GLN A 28 -4.13 15.86 6.78
C GLN A 28 -5.25 14.93 6.32
N ASN A 29 -6.01 14.38 7.26
CA ASN A 29 -7.19 13.58 6.92
C ASN A 29 -8.27 14.47 6.33
N MET A 30 -8.88 14.02 5.25
CA MET A 30 -10.06 14.66 4.69
C MET A 30 -11.25 14.46 5.63
N THR A 31 -12.05 15.51 5.81
CA THR A 31 -13.13 15.53 6.82
C THR A 31 -14.52 15.65 6.22
N THR A 32 -14.63 16.19 5.01
CA THR A 32 -15.91 16.40 4.35
C THR A 32 -16.30 15.20 3.51
N VAL A 33 -17.53 14.73 3.66
CA VAL A 33 -18.12 13.64 2.90
C VAL A 33 -19.49 14.02 2.37
N ASP A 34 -19.92 13.39 1.28
CA ASP A 34 -21.28 13.47 0.74
C ASP A 34 -21.78 14.85 0.41
N LYS A 35 -21.01 15.60 -0.29
CA LYS A 35 -21.58 16.78 -0.85
C LYS A 35 -22.13 16.52 -2.25
N ASP A 36 -23.26 17.11 -2.52
CA ASP A 36 -23.97 17.00 -3.78
C ASP A 36 -24.38 15.56 -4.17
N GLY A 37 -24.54 14.68 -3.17
CA GLY A 37 -24.98 13.30 -3.38
C GLY A 37 -23.89 12.34 -3.89
N TRP A 38 -22.63 12.78 -3.94
CA TRP A 38 -21.51 11.92 -4.33
C TRP A 38 -20.73 11.40 -3.12
N PRO A 39 -20.51 10.09 -3.02
CA PRO A 39 -19.77 9.49 -1.92
C PRO A 39 -18.26 9.73 -2.05
N ASN A 40 -17.78 10.86 -1.58
CA ASN A 40 -16.37 11.21 -1.65
C ASN A 40 -15.84 11.83 -0.35
N TRP A 41 -14.52 11.79 -0.19
CA TRP A 41 -13.80 12.48 0.86
C TRP A 41 -13.13 13.74 0.31
N ALA A 42 -13.17 14.82 1.06
CA ALA A 42 -12.52 16.08 0.75
C ALA A 42 -12.06 16.80 2.02
N LEU A 43 -11.31 17.87 1.89
CA LEU A 43 -11.07 18.81 2.95
C LEU A 43 -12.30 19.71 3.13
N ASP A 44 -12.47 20.23 4.33
CA ASP A 44 -13.69 20.82 4.89
C ASP A 44 -14.42 21.81 3.96
N THR A 45 -13.74 22.69 3.31
CA THR A 45 -14.36 23.75 2.52
C THR A 45 -14.60 23.40 1.06
N TYR A 46 -14.28 22.19 0.68
CA TYR A 46 -14.13 21.79 -0.68
C TYR A 46 -15.42 21.84 -1.52
N TYR A 47 -16.53 21.50 -0.93
CA TYR A 47 -17.83 21.42 -1.57
C TYR A 47 -18.83 22.46 -1.05
N GLY A 48 -18.49 23.75 -1.04
CA GLY A 48 -19.43 24.84 -0.84
C GLY A 48 -20.15 25.22 -2.12
N PRO A 49 -21.26 25.98 -2.06
CA PRO A 49 -21.70 26.74 -3.20
C PRO A 49 -20.50 27.57 -3.69
N GLY A 50 -20.00 27.29 -4.88
CA GLY A 50 -18.73 27.85 -5.32
C GLY A 50 -17.55 26.90 -5.04
N ILE A 51 -17.74 25.65 -5.30
CA ILE A 51 -16.78 24.54 -5.14
C ILE A 51 -15.39 24.95 -5.62
N ASP A 52 -14.47 24.98 -4.70
CA ASP A 52 -13.06 25.03 -5.01
C ASP A 52 -12.52 23.58 -5.07
N ALA A 53 -12.32 23.10 -6.29
CA ALA A 53 -11.72 21.81 -6.54
C ALA A 53 -10.21 21.78 -6.25
N SER A 54 -9.70 22.79 -5.52
CA SER A 54 -8.28 22.99 -5.30
C SER A 54 -7.63 21.88 -4.47
N GLN A 55 -8.38 21.27 -3.57
CA GLN A 55 -7.82 20.33 -2.58
C GLN A 55 -7.89 18.85 -2.98
N GLY A 56 -8.51 18.54 -4.13
CA GLY A 56 -8.66 17.15 -4.58
C GLY A 56 -9.73 16.37 -3.82
N THR A 57 -10.06 15.21 -4.33
CA THR A 57 -11.08 14.31 -3.77
C THR A 57 -10.69 12.85 -3.92
N ILE A 58 -11.20 12.01 -3.03
CA ILE A 58 -11.07 10.56 -3.10
C ILE A 58 -12.46 9.95 -2.99
N THR A 59 -12.78 9.05 -3.91
CA THR A 59 -14.04 8.34 -3.92
C THR A 59 -13.82 6.83 -3.97
N GLY A 60 -14.71 6.09 -3.37
CA GLY A 60 -14.77 4.65 -3.44
C GLY A 60 -16.15 4.21 -3.92
N ASN A 61 -16.59 4.74 -5.04
CA ASN A 61 -17.98 4.71 -5.46
C ASN A 61 -18.43 3.43 -6.15
N ASP A 62 -17.53 2.52 -6.42
CA ASP A 62 -17.88 1.19 -6.88
C ASP A 62 -17.07 0.11 -6.17
N SER A 63 -17.58 -1.10 -6.14
CA SER A 63 -16.93 -2.25 -5.51
C SER A 63 -15.69 -2.72 -6.27
N THR A 64 -15.39 -2.12 -7.39
CA THR A 64 -14.32 -2.56 -8.30
C THR A 64 -13.14 -1.63 -8.34
N HIS A 65 -13.36 -0.31 -8.25
CA HIS A 65 -12.28 0.68 -8.34
C HIS A 65 -12.51 1.86 -7.38
N GLY A 66 -11.42 2.32 -6.78
CA GLY A 66 -11.37 3.64 -6.17
C GLY A 66 -11.09 4.72 -7.21
N LEU A 67 -11.48 5.95 -6.92
CA LEU A 67 -11.14 7.13 -7.71
C LEU A 67 -10.36 8.10 -6.83
N ILE A 68 -9.17 8.45 -7.25
CA ILE A 68 -8.37 9.50 -6.62
C ILE A 68 -8.25 10.69 -7.55
N SER A 69 -8.55 11.88 -7.05
CA SER A 69 -8.44 13.12 -7.80
C SER A 69 -7.35 14.01 -7.23
N THR A 70 -6.58 14.60 -8.13
CA THR A 70 -5.51 15.52 -7.74
C THR A 70 -6.07 16.87 -7.30
N PRO A 71 -5.36 17.63 -6.47
CA PRO A 71 -5.68 19.03 -6.20
C PRO A 71 -5.60 19.86 -7.47
N THR A 72 -6.46 20.85 -7.59
CA THR A 72 -6.42 21.81 -8.70
C THR A 72 -5.55 23.04 -8.41
N ASN A 73 -5.22 23.28 -7.16
CA ASN A 73 -4.36 24.38 -6.73
C ASN A 73 -3.27 23.85 -5.78
N LYS A 74 -2.02 23.94 -6.21
CA LYS A 74 -0.86 23.52 -5.41
C LYS A 74 -0.62 24.38 -4.18
N GLU A 75 -1.13 25.60 -4.15
CA GLU A 75 -1.02 26.46 -2.95
C GLU A 75 -1.86 25.97 -1.78
N THR A 76 -2.91 25.19 -2.06
CA THR A 76 -3.81 24.66 -1.03
C THR A 76 -3.55 23.21 -0.69
N ALA A 77 -3.10 22.42 -1.64
CA ALA A 77 -2.65 21.04 -1.42
C ALA A 77 -1.73 20.59 -2.56
N GLU A 78 -0.71 19.82 -2.24
CA GLU A 78 0.28 19.34 -3.20
C GLU A 78 -0.09 17.97 -3.78
N GLY A 79 -0.89 17.19 -3.07
CA GLY A 79 -1.32 15.86 -3.49
C GLY A 79 -2.47 15.33 -2.66
N THR A 80 -3.08 14.26 -3.15
CA THR A 80 -4.09 13.49 -2.45
C THR A 80 -3.63 12.05 -2.29
N ALA A 81 -4.02 11.39 -1.23
CA ALA A 81 -3.58 10.03 -0.93
C ALA A 81 -4.71 9.11 -0.49
N MET A 82 -4.72 7.91 -1.05
CA MET A 82 -5.30 6.72 -0.42
C MET A 82 -4.23 6.16 0.53
N ALA A 83 -4.44 6.32 1.82
CA ALA A 83 -3.45 6.00 2.84
C ALA A 83 -3.87 4.80 3.68
N PHE A 84 -3.04 3.79 3.71
CA PHE A 84 -3.17 2.62 4.58
C PHE A 84 -2.30 2.82 5.81
N ARG A 85 -2.89 2.62 7.00
CA ARG A 85 -2.16 2.57 8.26
C ARG A 85 -2.08 1.14 8.74
N ALA A 86 -0.88 0.62 8.87
CA ALA A 86 -0.64 -0.76 9.28
C ALA A 86 -1.26 -1.06 10.65
N PRO A 87 -2.26 -1.95 10.75
CA PRO A 87 -2.91 -2.28 12.04
C PRO A 87 -2.04 -3.17 12.93
N LYS A 88 -1.03 -3.79 12.37
CA LYS A 88 -0.05 -4.65 13.06
C LYS A 88 1.28 -4.65 12.32
N SER A 89 2.33 -5.06 13.01
CA SER A 89 3.65 -5.32 12.39
C SER A 89 3.61 -6.61 11.55
N GLY A 90 4.47 -6.68 10.55
CA GLY A 90 4.62 -7.85 9.68
C GLY A 90 5.11 -7.49 8.28
N THR A 91 5.13 -8.48 7.40
CA THR A 91 5.48 -8.31 5.99
C THR A 91 4.22 -8.23 5.17
N VAL A 92 4.13 -7.27 4.26
CA VAL A 92 2.99 -7.09 3.36
C VAL A 92 3.41 -7.06 1.90
N ASN A 93 2.49 -7.45 1.03
CA ASN A 93 2.56 -7.22 -0.40
C ASN A 93 1.57 -6.13 -0.78
N PHE A 94 2.00 -5.23 -1.62
CA PHE A 94 1.19 -4.20 -2.24
C PHE A 94 0.94 -4.55 -3.70
N SER A 95 -0.31 -4.42 -4.13
CA SER A 95 -0.69 -4.52 -5.54
C SER A 95 -1.77 -3.50 -5.89
N VAL A 96 -1.92 -3.27 -7.18
CA VAL A 96 -3.04 -2.52 -7.75
C VAL A 96 -3.87 -3.50 -8.55
N LYS A 97 -5.19 -3.44 -8.41
CA LYS A 97 -6.08 -4.29 -9.20
C LYS A 97 -5.76 -4.13 -10.69
N ASP A 98 -5.61 -5.26 -11.37
CA ASP A 98 -5.28 -5.37 -12.79
C ASP A 98 -3.92 -4.73 -13.18
N ASN A 99 -3.09 -4.33 -12.20
CA ASN A 99 -1.81 -3.61 -12.36
C ASN A 99 -1.89 -2.34 -13.24
N GLU A 100 -3.10 -1.82 -13.44
CA GLU A 100 -3.36 -0.77 -14.42
C GLU A 100 -4.17 0.38 -13.80
N PRO A 101 -3.53 1.30 -13.04
CA PRO A 101 -4.20 2.57 -12.82
C PRO A 101 -4.47 3.24 -14.16
N TYR A 102 -5.66 3.78 -14.34
CA TYR A 102 -5.93 4.50 -15.56
C TYR A 102 -6.41 5.93 -15.30
N LEU A 103 -5.91 6.85 -16.11
CA LEU A 103 -6.27 8.25 -16.06
C LEU A 103 -7.66 8.44 -16.63
N ARG A 104 -8.60 8.81 -15.76
CA ARG A 104 -9.89 9.34 -16.16
C ARG A 104 -9.83 10.85 -16.09
N GLN A 105 -9.69 11.49 -17.21
CA GLN A 105 -9.80 12.93 -17.25
C GLN A 105 -11.25 13.33 -17.11
N THR A 106 -11.56 14.12 -16.08
CA THR A 106 -12.84 14.78 -15.92
C THR A 106 -12.62 16.27 -16.12
N GLY A 107 -13.04 16.82 -17.25
CA GLY A 107 -12.95 18.26 -17.53
C GLY A 107 -11.93 18.62 -18.60
N ASN A 108 -11.97 19.88 -19.06
CA ASN A 108 -11.33 20.41 -20.27
C ASN A 108 -9.80 20.61 -20.20
N THR A 109 -9.09 19.94 -19.36
CA THR A 109 -7.72 20.33 -19.09
C THR A 109 -6.80 19.11 -19.03
N GLY A 110 -6.02 18.97 -20.07
CA GLY A 110 -4.99 17.96 -20.16
C GLY A 110 -3.82 18.27 -19.23
N GLY A 111 -3.81 17.72 -18.04
CA GLY A 111 -2.66 17.73 -17.15
C GLY A 111 -2.16 16.31 -16.91
N SER A 112 -0.86 16.15 -16.85
CA SER A 112 -0.25 14.88 -16.47
C SER A 112 -0.45 14.63 -14.97
N VAL A 113 -0.82 13.40 -14.63
CA VAL A 113 -0.94 12.94 -13.25
C VAL A 113 0.17 11.95 -12.95
N LYS A 114 0.87 12.18 -11.86
CA LYS A 114 1.80 11.22 -11.29
C LYS A 114 1.16 10.49 -10.12
N ILE A 115 1.23 9.17 -10.16
CA ILE A 115 0.91 8.30 -9.02
C ILE A 115 2.21 7.83 -8.41
N THR A 116 2.35 8.00 -7.11
CA THR A 116 3.54 7.56 -6.36
C THR A 116 3.11 6.71 -5.17
N LEU A 117 3.74 5.55 -4.99
CA LEU A 117 3.64 4.74 -3.79
C LEU A 117 4.73 5.15 -2.80
N TYR A 118 4.32 5.59 -1.64
CA TYR A 118 5.21 5.87 -0.52
C TYR A 118 5.06 4.82 0.58
N VAL A 119 6.17 4.41 1.16
CA VAL A 119 6.23 3.61 2.39
C VAL A 119 6.98 4.42 3.42
N ASN A 120 6.32 4.85 4.49
CA ASN A 120 6.86 5.70 5.55
C ASN A 120 7.60 6.96 5.04
N GLY A 121 7.07 7.56 3.96
CA GLY A 121 7.64 8.76 3.37
C GLY A 121 8.69 8.52 2.27
N GLU A 122 9.15 7.28 2.09
CA GLU A 122 10.03 6.92 0.97
C GLU A 122 9.23 6.55 -0.28
N SER A 123 9.56 7.16 -1.41
CA SER A 123 9.03 6.79 -2.72
C SER A 123 9.56 5.43 -3.15
N ARG A 124 8.68 4.50 -3.48
CA ARG A 124 9.02 3.12 -3.84
C ARG A 124 8.63 2.75 -5.26
N ARG A 125 7.57 3.35 -5.79
CA ARG A 125 7.08 3.17 -7.17
C ARG A 125 6.45 4.46 -7.64
N GLU A 126 6.54 4.71 -8.93
CA GLU A 126 5.82 5.83 -9.55
C GLU A 126 5.45 5.51 -11.01
N CYS A 127 4.39 6.12 -11.47
CA CYS A 127 4.02 6.18 -12.88
C CYS A 127 3.38 7.53 -13.20
N THR A 128 3.41 7.90 -14.47
CA THR A 128 2.82 9.14 -14.99
C THR A 128 1.87 8.80 -16.12
N MET A 129 0.73 9.47 -16.15
CA MET A 129 -0.27 9.39 -17.19
C MET A 129 -0.59 10.78 -17.68
N SER A 130 -0.62 10.97 -19.00
CA SER A 130 -0.76 12.31 -19.62
C SER A 130 -2.00 12.46 -20.48
N VAL A 131 -2.60 11.35 -20.90
CA VAL A 131 -3.75 11.36 -21.82
C VAL A 131 -4.93 10.65 -21.16
N SER A 132 -6.12 11.24 -21.29
CA SER A 132 -7.35 10.62 -20.80
C SER A 132 -7.53 9.22 -21.38
N GLY A 133 -7.83 8.26 -20.50
CA GLY A 133 -7.93 6.84 -20.85
C GLY A 133 -6.58 6.11 -20.89
N GLU A 134 -5.47 6.81 -20.69
CA GLU A 134 -4.16 6.17 -20.57
C GLU A 134 -4.11 5.26 -19.34
N LYS A 135 -3.59 4.08 -19.53
CA LYS A 135 -3.27 3.12 -18.49
C LYS A 135 -1.77 3.12 -18.24
N ALA A 136 -1.37 3.01 -17.01
CA ALA A 136 0.03 2.90 -16.64
C ALA A 136 0.30 1.55 -15.99
N ASP A 137 1.44 0.97 -16.28
CA ASP A 137 1.92 -0.21 -15.57
C ASP A 137 2.43 0.20 -14.19
N PHE A 138 1.74 -0.26 -13.16
CA PHE A 138 2.11 -0.01 -11.77
C PHE A 138 2.42 -1.32 -11.06
N GLN A 139 3.68 -1.71 -11.19
CA GLN A 139 4.18 -3.00 -10.71
C GLN A 139 3.95 -3.21 -9.22
N ASP A 140 3.62 -4.43 -8.86
CA ASP A 140 3.50 -4.87 -7.48
C ASP A 140 4.80 -4.61 -6.69
N LEU A 141 4.65 -4.33 -5.41
CA LEU A 141 5.76 -4.25 -4.47
C LEU A 141 5.55 -5.30 -3.37
N ASN A 142 6.45 -6.28 -3.35
CA ASN A 142 6.38 -7.39 -2.41
C ASN A 142 7.39 -7.25 -1.28
N ASN A 143 7.15 -7.98 -0.19
CA ASN A 143 8.04 -8.07 0.97
C ASN A 143 8.31 -6.72 1.64
N ILE A 144 7.27 -5.91 1.83
CA ILE A 144 7.37 -4.64 2.54
C ILE A 144 7.27 -4.92 4.04
N GLU A 145 8.34 -4.67 4.77
CA GLU A 145 8.31 -4.71 6.23
C GLU A 145 7.59 -3.49 6.78
N VAL A 146 6.60 -3.72 7.63
CA VAL A 146 5.85 -2.66 8.31
C VAL A 146 5.79 -2.93 9.81
N LYS A 147 5.81 -1.86 10.60
CA LYS A 147 5.47 -1.85 12.01
C LYS A 147 4.04 -1.39 12.17
N GLN A 148 3.39 -1.75 13.29
CA GLN A 148 2.09 -1.19 13.62
C GLN A 148 2.13 0.34 13.62
N GLY A 149 1.22 0.96 12.89
CA GLY A 149 1.14 2.40 12.72
C GLY A 149 1.88 2.98 11.50
N ASP A 150 2.70 2.19 10.82
CA ASP A 150 3.36 2.59 9.57
C ASP A 150 2.37 2.93 8.47
N TRP A 151 2.80 3.80 7.55
CA TRP A 151 1.98 4.29 6.47
C TRP A 151 2.44 3.79 5.10
N ILE A 152 1.49 3.28 4.33
CA ILE A 152 1.63 3.07 2.89
C ILE A 152 0.64 3.99 2.19
N ARG A 153 1.11 4.89 1.32
CA ARG A 153 0.28 5.90 0.64
C ARG A 153 0.40 5.78 -0.86
N VAL A 154 -0.73 5.69 -1.53
CA VAL A 154 -0.84 5.90 -2.97
C VAL A 154 -1.22 7.36 -3.18
N VAL A 155 -0.34 8.13 -3.75
CA VAL A 155 -0.43 9.59 -3.85
C VAL A 155 -0.62 10.00 -5.30
N ALA A 156 -1.63 10.82 -5.56
CA ALA A 156 -1.84 11.46 -6.87
C ALA A 156 -1.42 12.93 -6.81
N THR A 157 -0.58 13.34 -7.75
CA THR A 157 -0.13 14.73 -7.91
C THR A 157 -0.26 15.19 -9.35
N ASN A 158 -0.55 16.49 -9.55
CA ASN A 158 -0.45 17.12 -10.87
C ASN A 158 0.99 17.49 -11.18
N ILE A 159 1.43 17.25 -12.41
CA ILE A 159 2.77 17.63 -12.88
C ILE A 159 2.74 19.01 -13.54
N ASP A 160 1.90 19.19 -14.56
CA ASP A 160 2.04 20.29 -15.53
C ASP A 160 0.97 21.36 -15.44
N SER A 161 -0.11 21.15 -14.70
CA SER A 161 -1.26 22.07 -14.73
C SER A 161 -1.99 22.08 -13.40
N PRO A 162 -2.58 23.24 -13.02
CA PRO A 162 -3.50 23.31 -11.89
C PRO A 162 -4.84 22.59 -12.15
N SER A 163 -4.98 21.86 -13.22
CA SER A 163 -6.20 21.16 -13.56
C SER A 163 -6.35 19.83 -12.86
N LYS A 164 -7.60 19.52 -12.50
CA LYS A 164 -7.95 18.28 -11.82
C LYS A 164 -7.78 17.06 -12.73
N GLY A 165 -6.90 16.17 -12.36
CA GLY A 165 -6.80 14.82 -12.90
C GLY A 165 -7.44 13.80 -11.97
N SER A 166 -8.15 12.81 -12.50
CA SER A 166 -8.74 11.72 -11.73
C SER A 166 -8.22 10.39 -12.24
N VAL A 167 -7.83 9.53 -11.33
CA VAL A 167 -7.26 8.23 -11.65
C VAL A 167 -8.08 7.15 -10.96
N HIS A 168 -8.52 6.16 -11.73
CA HIS A 168 -9.07 4.93 -11.18
C HIS A 168 -7.92 4.03 -10.72
N ILE A 169 -7.93 3.67 -9.45
CA ILE A 169 -6.90 2.82 -8.85
C ILE A 169 -7.49 2.08 -7.65
N THR A 170 -7.14 0.83 -7.49
CA THR A 170 -7.59 0.03 -6.35
C THR A 170 -6.39 -0.59 -5.63
N PRO A 171 -5.84 0.12 -4.65
CA PRO A 171 -4.77 -0.42 -3.83
C PRO A 171 -5.23 -1.61 -3.01
N THR A 172 -4.40 -2.63 -2.98
CA THR A 172 -4.60 -3.85 -2.19
C THR A 172 -3.34 -4.14 -1.37
N ILE A 173 -3.52 -4.39 -0.09
CA ILE A 173 -2.47 -4.78 0.85
C ILE A 173 -2.77 -6.17 1.38
N VAL A 174 -1.83 -7.08 1.25
CA VAL A 174 -1.95 -8.45 1.75
C VAL A 174 -0.82 -8.72 2.73
N TYR A 175 -1.16 -8.95 4.00
CA TYR A 175 -0.18 -9.47 4.94
C TYR A 175 0.20 -10.88 4.51
N GLN A 176 1.49 -11.12 4.43
CA GLN A 176 2.00 -12.48 4.36
C GLN A 176 1.73 -13.12 5.72
N ASP A 177 1.23 -14.35 5.71
CA ASP A 177 1.16 -15.12 6.94
C ASP A 177 2.60 -15.24 7.46
N ALA A 178 2.82 -14.81 8.69
CA ALA A 178 4.09 -15.07 9.32
C ALA A 178 4.29 -16.58 9.24
N LYS A 179 5.37 -17.05 8.61
CA LYS A 179 5.78 -18.44 8.73
C LYS A 179 5.72 -18.74 10.22
N ALA A 180 4.83 -19.65 10.62
CA ALA A 180 4.67 -19.98 12.02
C ALA A 180 6.06 -20.18 12.62
N ALA A 181 6.35 -19.44 13.69
CA ALA A 181 7.64 -19.59 14.34
C ALA A 181 7.81 -21.09 14.63
N ASP A 182 8.92 -21.64 14.17
CA ASP A 182 9.21 -23.03 14.45
C ASP A 182 9.35 -23.19 15.96
N THR A 183 8.44 -23.94 16.54
CA THR A 183 8.41 -24.26 17.97
C THR A 183 8.70 -25.73 18.22
N THR A 184 8.96 -26.48 17.16
CA THR A 184 9.22 -27.92 17.22
C THR A 184 10.71 -28.16 17.15
N ALA A 185 11.28 -28.74 18.19
CA ALA A 185 12.70 -29.10 18.14
C ALA A 185 12.93 -30.28 17.19
N PRO A 186 14.07 -30.32 16.47
CA PRO A 186 14.44 -31.45 15.65
C PRO A 186 14.43 -32.78 16.45
N ARG A 187 14.08 -33.85 15.80
CA ARG A 187 14.27 -35.17 16.37
C ARG A 187 15.76 -35.45 16.51
N ALA A 188 16.12 -36.17 17.54
CA ALA A 188 17.51 -36.62 17.70
C ALA A 188 17.98 -37.42 16.48
N PRO A 189 19.26 -37.29 16.08
CA PRO A 189 19.86 -38.15 15.08
C PRO A 189 19.70 -39.61 15.45
N ARG A 190 19.64 -40.49 14.46
CA ARG A 190 19.56 -41.94 14.63
C ARG A 190 20.81 -42.61 14.15
N ASN A 191 20.96 -43.89 14.50
CA ASN A 191 22.06 -44.73 14.05
C ASN A 191 23.43 -44.08 14.28
N VAL A 192 23.57 -43.46 15.46
CA VAL A 192 24.85 -42.85 15.84
C VAL A 192 25.84 -44.00 16.08
N ASP A 193 26.95 -44.01 15.35
CA ASP A 193 28.02 -44.94 15.47
C ASP A 193 29.35 -44.24 15.70
N VAL A 194 30.23 -44.88 16.46
CA VAL A 194 31.57 -44.36 16.77
C VAL A 194 32.59 -45.38 16.34
N SER A 195 33.42 -44.99 15.37
CA SER A 195 34.49 -45.84 14.83
C SER A 195 35.85 -45.15 14.89
N ASP A 196 36.89 -45.83 14.47
CA ASP A 196 38.26 -45.30 14.32
C ASP A 196 38.76 -44.56 15.56
N ILE A 197 38.51 -45.18 16.74
CA ILE A 197 38.88 -44.56 18.01
C ILE A 197 40.39 -44.68 18.24
N ASP A 198 41.05 -43.55 18.41
CA ASP A 198 42.43 -43.41 18.80
C ASP A 198 42.51 -42.58 20.12
N LYS A 199 43.71 -42.35 20.62
CA LYS A 199 43.93 -41.61 21.88
C LYS A 199 43.36 -40.21 21.87
N THR A 200 43.23 -39.60 20.74
CA THR A 200 42.84 -38.20 20.58
C THR A 200 41.76 -37.96 19.55
N THR A 201 41.34 -38.96 18.78
CA THR A 201 40.36 -38.83 17.68
C THR A 201 39.38 -40.01 17.71
N ALA A 202 38.18 -39.75 17.19
CA ALA A 202 37.19 -40.75 16.84
C ALA A 202 36.37 -40.27 15.67
N THR A 203 35.89 -41.18 14.84
CA THR A 203 34.93 -40.90 13.78
C THR A 203 33.52 -41.16 14.32
N VAL A 204 32.64 -40.14 14.24
CA VAL A 204 31.23 -40.27 14.63
C VAL A 204 30.36 -40.07 13.39
N THR A 205 29.51 -41.04 13.12
CA THR A 205 28.55 -41.02 12.03
C THR A 205 27.13 -41.13 12.56
N TRP A 206 26.16 -40.54 11.88
CA TRP A 206 24.76 -40.63 12.22
C TRP A 206 23.86 -40.38 11.00
N ASP A 207 22.61 -40.83 11.08
CA ASP A 207 21.58 -40.45 10.12
C ASP A 207 21.12 -39.02 10.42
N GLU A 208 20.79 -38.28 9.36
CA GLU A 208 20.33 -36.91 9.43
C GLU A 208 19.08 -36.77 10.32
N ALA A 209 19.10 -35.78 11.19
CA ALA A 209 17.94 -35.47 12.00
C ALA A 209 16.82 -34.88 11.13
N ILE A 210 15.57 -35.14 11.50
CA ILE A 210 14.39 -34.67 10.74
C ILE A 210 13.69 -33.58 11.56
N ASP A 211 13.35 -32.51 10.87
CA ASP A 211 12.58 -31.39 11.40
C ASP A 211 11.55 -30.90 10.35
N ASN A 212 10.50 -30.23 10.83
CA ASN A 212 9.43 -29.73 9.96
C ASN A 212 9.80 -28.44 9.21
N VAL A 213 10.88 -27.75 9.60
CA VAL A 213 11.40 -26.54 8.96
C VAL A 213 12.80 -26.74 8.41
N GLY A 214 13.63 -27.48 9.13
CA GLY A 214 14.98 -27.84 8.72
C GLY A 214 15.97 -27.83 9.87
N VAL A 215 17.00 -28.67 9.77
CA VAL A 215 18.11 -28.76 10.73
C VAL A 215 19.24 -27.87 10.26
N THR A 216 19.66 -26.90 11.07
CA THR A 216 20.71 -25.94 10.70
C THR A 216 22.10 -26.35 11.22
N GLY A 217 22.19 -27.34 12.04
CA GLY A 217 23.46 -27.86 12.60
C GLY A 217 23.27 -28.88 13.70
N TYR A 218 24.38 -29.47 14.12
CA TYR A 218 24.48 -30.42 15.25
C TYR A 218 25.49 -29.88 16.26
N ASN A 219 25.19 -30.05 17.57
CA ASN A 219 26.05 -29.68 18.68
C ASN A 219 26.44 -30.91 19.51
#